data_858c6e6e7b6f19babc3add48d21a0560
#
_entry.id   858c6e6e7b6f19babc3add48d21a0560
#
_cell.length_a   1.000
_cell.length_b   1.000
_cell.length_c   1.000
_cell.angle_alpha   90.00
_cell.angle_beta   90.00
_cell.angle_gamma   90.00
#
_symmetry.space_group_name_H-M   'P 1'
#
loop_
_entity.id
_entity.type
_entity.pdbx_description
1 polymer ?
#
loop_
_entity_poly.entity_id
_entity_poly.type
_entity_poly.pdbx_seq_one_letter_code
_entity_poly.pdbx_strand_id
1 'polypeptide(L)'
;MKYLNQSKLRATPVYLMMGICVLLFSCKGGADKAAADDDDAAVKAITPVTVTTVNDSTMVDYIDLNATSAFLQKGYVKANANGYIQTVNAQLGHFVNKGDVLFTIKTKEAQSIGNSINILDTTFKFSGENKIKANEHGYVTQLNHQTGDYVQDGDQLAVISDRSSFVFLLQLPYELRAYVRDGQDVQLTLPDGTKMTGRATSSMPSVDTVAQTQSIVLKVNSDKPIPENLVAKARIIKSAKNNTASLPKSAILSNETQTEFWVMKLIDPTTAVKTPVKKGIEAGDRVEILSPKFSAQDKIIVTGNYGLADTAKVKIMQ
;
A
#
# COMPACT_ATOMS: atom_id res chain seq x y z
N MET A 1 -2.48 11.13 51.94
CA MET A 1 -1.10 10.71 52.21
C MET A 1 -0.28 11.20 51.05
N LYS A 2 0.34 12.45 51.13
CA LYS A 2 1.72 12.71 51.57
C LYS A 2 2.71 11.79 50.85
N TYR A 3 3.55 12.27 49.90
CA TYR A 3 4.72 13.11 50.13
C TYR A 3 5.12 13.91 48.89
N LEU A 4 5.35 15.16 49.12
CA LEU A 4 6.23 16.09 48.42
C LEU A 4 7.69 15.59 48.50
N ASN A 5 8.51 15.85 47.53
CA ASN A 5 9.86 16.33 47.80
C ASN A 5 10.40 17.24 46.68
N GLN A 6 10.68 18.45 47.08
CA GLN A 6 11.48 19.48 46.38
C GLN A 6 12.97 19.29 46.76
N SER A 7 13.87 19.60 45.85
CA SER A 7 15.17 20.22 46.18
C SER A 7 15.84 20.71 44.88
N LYS A 8 15.88 21.96 44.68
CA LYS A 8 16.84 22.99 45.04
C LYS A 8 17.88 23.25 43.93
N LEU A 9 17.69 24.46 43.41
CA LEU A 9 18.66 25.43 42.89
C LEU A 9 20.09 25.27 43.41
N ARG A 10 21.08 25.52 42.56
CA ARG A 10 22.28 26.28 42.90
C ARG A 10 22.79 27.05 41.68
N ALA A 11 22.65 28.34 41.77
CA ALA A 11 23.40 29.36 41.06
C ALA A 11 24.67 29.70 41.89
N THR A 12 25.79 30.00 41.27
CA THR A 12 26.80 30.91 41.80
C THR A 12 27.69 31.48 40.67
N PRO A 13 28.27 32.66 40.93
CA PRO A 13 28.56 33.64 39.88
C PRO A 13 30.02 34.03 39.75
N VAL A 14 30.33 34.84 38.66
CA VAL A 14 31.22 36.00 38.59
C VAL A 14 32.66 35.88 39.07
N TYR A 15 33.59 36.32 38.22
CA TYR A 15 34.70 37.27 38.39
C TYR A 15 35.44 37.35 37.04
N LEU A 16 35.40 38.42 36.22
CA LEU A 16 36.04 39.73 36.28
C LEU A 16 37.55 39.65 36.49
N MET A 17 38.34 39.89 35.42
CA MET A 17 39.65 40.53 35.48
C MET A 17 40.06 40.98 34.06
N MET A 18 40.02 42.15 33.83
CA MET A 18 40.73 43.41 33.53
C MET A 18 42.24 43.20 33.28
N GLY A 19 42.72 43.56 32.10
CA GLY A 19 44.13 43.65 31.76
C GLY A 19 44.34 44.43 30.47
N ILE A 20 44.54 45.72 30.64
CA ILE A 20 44.97 46.70 29.65
C ILE A 20 46.43 46.44 29.24
N CYS A 21 46.72 46.49 27.92
CA CYS A 21 48.03 46.99 27.45
C CYS A 21 47.92 47.63 26.05
N VAL A 22 48.06 48.90 26.07
CA VAL A 22 48.25 49.81 24.93
C VAL A 22 49.74 49.77 24.58
N LEU A 23 50.07 49.59 23.29
CA LEU A 23 51.30 50.14 22.73
C LEU A 23 51.08 50.52 21.25
N LEU A 24 51.18 51.82 21.07
CA LEU A 24 51.25 52.51 19.80
C LEU A 24 52.61 52.30 19.14
N PHE A 25 52.62 51.97 17.87
CA PHE A 25 53.77 52.36 17.00
C PHE A 25 53.22 52.90 15.69
N SER A 26 53.40 54.18 15.54
CA SER A 26 53.27 54.95 14.31
C SER A 26 54.56 54.75 13.45
N CYS A 27 54.37 54.50 12.16
CA CYS A 27 55.38 54.88 11.16
C CYS A 27 54.72 55.29 9.85
N LYS A 28 55.08 56.43 9.46
CA LYS A 28 54.69 57.28 8.31
C LYS A 28 55.58 56.96 7.11
N GLY A 29 55.03 56.96 5.93
CA GLY A 29 55.80 57.26 4.74
C GLY A 29 55.40 56.62 3.44
N GLY A 30 55.07 57.42 2.44
CA GLY A 30 55.28 57.11 1.02
C GLY A 30 54.03 56.95 0.16
N ALA A 31 53.65 58.01 -0.50
CA ALA A 31 52.72 57.99 -1.61
C ALA A 31 53.32 57.28 -2.82
N ASP A 32 52.58 56.39 -3.46
CA ASP A 32 52.64 56.28 -4.93
C ASP A 32 51.27 55.74 -5.44
N LYS A 33 50.75 56.46 -6.37
CA LYS A 33 49.54 56.13 -7.14
C LYS A 33 49.86 54.96 -8.06
N ALA A 34 49.12 53.86 -7.94
CA ALA A 34 48.84 52.98 -9.05
C ALA A 34 47.37 52.64 -9.00
N ALA A 35 46.63 53.19 -9.95
CA ALA A 35 45.29 52.73 -10.27
C ALA A 35 45.43 51.31 -10.78
N ALA A 36 44.91 50.34 -10.00
CA ALA A 36 44.59 49.04 -10.53
C ALA A 36 43.04 48.99 -10.57
N ASP A 37 42.50 49.11 -11.74
CA ASP A 37 41.17 48.63 -12.07
C ASP A 37 41.12 47.14 -11.75
N ASP A 38 40.73 46.76 -10.52
CA ASP A 38 40.25 45.42 -10.23
C ASP A 38 38.82 45.32 -10.79
N ASP A 39 38.77 45.05 -12.08
CA ASP A 39 37.64 44.46 -12.73
C ASP A 39 37.51 43.02 -12.16
N ASP A 40 36.91 42.93 -10.97
CA ASP A 40 36.51 41.66 -10.36
C ASP A 40 35.39 41.05 -11.22
N ALA A 41 35.78 40.58 -12.40
CA ALA A 41 34.97 39.71 -13.22
C ALA A 41 34.81 38.44 -12.44
N ALA A 42 33.77 38.43 -11.55
CA ALA A 42 33.30 37.25 -10.87
C ALA A 42 33.22 36.14 -11.93
N VAL A 43 34.15 35.21 -11.90
CA VAL A 43 34.14 34.02 -12.73
C VAL A 43 32.81 33.34 -12.48
N LYS A 44 31.83 33.60 -13.36
CA LYS A 44 30.50 32.95 -13.25
C LYS A 44 30.75 31.47 -13.33
N ALA A 45 30.65 30.80 -12.18
CA ALA A 45 30.83 29.37 -12.06
C ALA A 45 29.91 28.68 -13.07
N ILE A 46 30.52 27.96 -14.01
CA ILE A 46 29.76 27.21 -15.01
C ILE A 46 29.31 25.90 -14.32
N THR A 47 28.03 25.81 -14.05
CA THR A 47 27.44 24.63 -13.37
C THR A 47 27.25 23.49 -14.37
N PRO A 48 27.75 22.27 -14.08
CA PRO A 48 27.47 21.11 -14.91
C PRO A 48 26.02 20.67 -14.74
N VAL A 49 25.32 20.41 -15.85
CA VAL A 49 23.88 20.09 -15.83
C VAL A 49 23.57 18.94 -16.79
N THR A 50 22.52 18.17 -16.46
CA THR A 50 21.90 17.24 -17.42
C THR A 50 20.58 17.81 -17.92
N VAL A 51 20.20 17.47 -19.15
CA VAL A 51 19.02 18.01 -19.79
C VAL A 51 18.10 16.91 -20.30
N THR A 52 16.81 17.23 -20.39
CA THR A 52 15.78 16.41 -21.02
C THR A 52 14.96 17.23 -21.99
N THR A 53 14.18 16.58 -22.83
CA THR A 53 13.15 17.22 -23.67
C THR A 53 11.76 16.92 -23.09
N VAL A 54 10.79 17.74 -23.47
CA VAL A 54 9.40 17.49 -23.14
C VAL A 54 8.89 16.34 -24.01
N ASN A 55 8.34 15.33 -23.39
CA ASN A 55 7.76 14.18 -24.08
C ASN A 55 6.25 14.14 -23.86
N ASP A 56 5.53 13.98 -24.96
CA ASP A 56 4.11 13.67 -24.92
C ASP A 56 3.93 12.21 -24.55
N SER A 57 3.30 11.96 -23.42
CA SER A 57 3.04 10.62 -22.90
C SER A 57 1.65 10.50 -22.31
N THR A 58 1.15 9.28 -22.22
CA THR A 58 -0.03 9.02 -21.42
C THR A 58 0.35 9.12 -19.96
N MET A 59 -0.29 10.03 -19.25
CA MET A 59 -0.13 10.17 -17.80
C MET A 59 -1.34 9.60 -17.09
N VAL A 60 -1.08 8.71 -16.15
CA VAL A 60 -2.13 8.07 -15.32
C VAL A 60 -1.83 8.36 -13.87
N ASP A 61 -2.73 9.09 -13.23
CA ASP A 61 -2.75 9.26 -11.77
C ASP A 61 -3.55 8.13 -11.15
N TYR A 62 -2.97 7.44 -10.20
CA TYR A 62 -3.59 6.31 -9.52
C TYR A 62 -3.37 6.37 -8.01
N ILE A 63 -4.27 5.71 -7.30
CA ILE A 63 -4.16 5.51 -5.85
C ILE A 63 -4.13 4.01 -5.57
N ASP A 64 -3.24 3.61 -4.67
CA ASP A 64 -3.15 2.24 -4.18
C ASP A 64 -3.92 2.14 -2.85
N LEU A 65 -4.89 1.22 -2.81
CA LEU A 65 -5.73 0.92 -1.65
C LEU A 65 -5.58 -0.53 -1.24
N ASN A 66 -6.01 -0.87 -0.03
CA ASN A 66 -5.99 -2.24 0.44
C ASN A 66 -7.24 -3.01 0.01
N ALA A 67 -7.02 -4.25 -0.42
CA ALA A 67 -8.07 -5.20 -0.68
C ALA A 67 -7.75 -6.51 0.04
N THR A 68 -8.70 -7.04 0.81
CA THR A 68 -8.52 -8.25 1.62
C THR A 68 -9.26 -9.41 0.99
N SER A 69 -8.59 -10.54 0.83
CA SER A 69 -9.19 -11.76 0.30
C SER A 69 -10.20 -12.37 1.28
N ALA A 70 -11.32 -12.85 0.78
CA ALA A 70 -12.36 -13.47 1.59
C ALA A 70 -13.16 -14.49 0.77
N PHE A 71 -13.74 -15.46 1.47
CA PHE A 71 -14.80 -16.30 0.94
C PHE A 71 -16.15 -15.72 1.39
N LEU A 72 -17.03 -15.39 0.47
CA LEU A 72 -18.34 -14.83 0.80
C LEU A 72 -19.33 -15.88 1.29
N GLN A 73 -19.13 -17.14 0.90
CA GLN A 73 -20.00 -18.24 1.30
C GLN A 73 -19.20 -19.27 2.11
N LYS A 74 -19.76 -19.62 3.28
CA LYS A 74 -19.20 -20.60 4.20
C LYS A 74 -20.28 -21.55 4.66
N GLY A 75 -20.06 -22.85 4.47
CA GLY A 75 -20.90 -23.92 4.97
C GLY A 75 -20.45 -24.38 6.35
N TYR A 76 -21.37 -24.36 7.30
CA TYR A 76 -21.13 -24.90 8.65
C TYR A 76 -21.53 -26.35 8.69
N VAL A 77 -20.58 -27.23 8.92
CA VAL A 77 -20.80 -28.65 9.13
C VAL A 77 -21.11 -28.85 10.61
N LYS A 78 -22.33 -29.33 10.91
CA LYS A 78 -22.80 -29.49 12.27
C LYS A 78 -23.08 -30.96 12.60
N ALA A 79 -22.94 -31.33 13.87
CA ALA A 79 -23.40 -32.60 14.40
C ALA A 79 -24.92 -32.65 14.28
N ASN A 80 -25.47 -33.82 13.99
CA ASN A 80 -26.91 -34.07 13.88
C ASN A 80 -27.38 -35.14 14.90
N ALA A 81 -26.52 -35.45 15.89
CA ALA A 81 -26.82 -36.31 17.00
C ALA A 81 -25.81 -36.14 18.14
N ASN A 82 -26.22 -36.48 19.35
CA ASN A 82 -25.33 -36.53 20.50
C ASN A 82 -24.48 -37.81 20.45
N GLY A 83 -23.18 -37.70 20.67
CA GLY A 83 -22.32 -38.89 20.66
C GLY A 83 -20.83 -38.57 20.64
N TYR A 84 -20.05 -39.60 20.43
CA TYR A 84 -18.59 -39.50 20.33
C TYR A 84 -18.14 -39.59 18.88
N ILE A 85 -17.22 -38.72 18.47
CA ILE A 85 -16.60 -38.76 17.16
C ILE A 85 -15.70 -39.98 17.06
N GLN A 86 -16.01 -40.90 16.13
CA GLN A 86 -15.20 -42.07 15.87
C GLN A 86 -14.12 -41.84 14.86
N THR A 87 -14.46 -41.15 13.76
CA THR A 87 -13.51 -40.84 12.70
C THR A 87 -13.68 -39.42 12.24
N VAL A 88 -12.55 -38.78 11.92
CA VAL A 88 -12.47 -37.47 11.27
C VAL A 88 -11.73 -37.65 9.95
N ASN A 89 -12.44 -37.55 8.84
CA ASN A 89 -11.86 -37.63 7.51
C ASN A 89 -11.57 -36.23 6.94
N ALA A 90 -12.09 -35.17 7.58
CA ALA A 90 -11.81 -33.79 7.22
C ALA A 90 -10.39 -33.39 7.62
N GLN A 91 -9.69 -32.68 6.74
CA GLN A 91 -8.36 -32.13 7.01
C GLN A 91 -8.34 -30.64 6.68
N LEU A 92 -7.72 -29.84 7.54
CA LEU A 92 -7.56 -28.40 7.32
C LEU A 92 -6.82 -28.12 6.00
N GLY A 93 -7.34 -27.17 5.23
CA GLY A 93 -6.76 -26.77 3.94
C GLY A 93 -7.07 -27.73 2.78
N HIS A 94 -7.67 -28.90 3.03
CA HIS A 94 -8.04 -29.85 1.95
C HIS A 94 -9.38 -29.48 1.34
N PHE A 95 -9.47 -29.75 0.03
CA PHE A 95 -10.70 -29.57 -0.73
C PHE A 95 -11.61 -30.79 -0.54
N VAL A 96 -12.89 -30.56 -0.32
CA VAL A 96 -13.92 -31.58 -0.18
C VAL A 96 -15.07 -31.32 -1.14
N ASN A 97 -15.74 -32.40 -1.58
CA ASN A 97 -16.91 -32.30 -2.44
C ASN A 97 -18.17 -32.46 -1.59
N LYS A 98 -19.26 -31.86 -2.05
CA LYS A 98 -20.56 -32.04 -1.42
C LYS A 98 -20.92 -33.52 -1.39
N GLY A 99 -21.27 -34.00 -0.19
CA GLY A 99 -21.62 -35.39 0.07
C GLY A 99 -20.46 -36.26 0.62
N ASP A 100 -19.22 -35.78 0.59
CA ASP A 100 -18.09 -36.48 1.21
C ASP A 100 -18.32 -36.66 2.69
N VAL A 101 -18.02 -37.84 3.25
CA VAL A 101 -18.14 -38.13 4.67
C VAL A 101 -16.99 -37.49 5.42
N LEU A 102 -17.28 -36.52 6.24
CA LEU A 102 -16.28 -35.77 7.00
C LEU A 102 -16.08 -36.29 8.42
N PHE A 103 -17.18 -36.70 9.08
CA PHE A 103 -17.15 -37.24 10.43
C PHE A 103 -18.07 -38.47 10.53
N THR A 104 -17.70 -39.37 11.41
CA THR A 104 -18.59 -40.45 11.88
C THR A 104 -18.78 -40.29 13.36
N ILE A 105 -20.04 -40.14 13.81
CA ILE A 105 -20.42 -40.03 15.21
C ILE A 105 -21.11 -41.34 15.62
N LYS A 106 -20.72 -41.89 16.76
CA LYS A 106 -21.43 -43.01 17.41
C LYS A 106 -22.23 -42.47 18.57
N THR A 107 -23.54 -42.71 18.53
CA THR A 107 -24.41 -42.24 19.61
C THR A 107 -24.10 -42.98 20.91
N LYS A 108 -24.39 -42.34 22.05
CA LYS A 108 -24.13 -42.90 23.36
C LYS A 108 -24.93 -44.19 23.59
N GLU A 109 -26.17 -44.23 23.08
CA GLU A 109 -27.05 -45.39 23.11
C GLU A 109 -26.46 -46.57 22.33
N ALA A 110 -25.98 -46.26 21.09
CA ALA A 110 -25.34 -47.28 20.24
C ALA A 110 -24.04 -47.82 20.84
N GLN A 111 -23.30 -46.99 21.59
CA GLN A 111 -22.09 -47.41 22.28
C GLN A 111 -22.41 -48.38 23.43
N SER A 112 -23.55 -48.16 24.12
CA SER A 112 -23.98 -48.98 25.24
C SER A 112 -24.65 -50.29 24.82
N ILE A 113 -25.48 -50.26 23.77
CA ILE A 113 -26.36 -51.35 23.36
C ILE A 113 -25.80 -52.13 22.16
N GLY A 114 -25.02 -51.51 21.30
CA GLY A 114 -24.58 -52.06 20.02
C GLY A 114 -23.85 -53.40 20.12
N ASN A 115 -23.06 -53.60 21.15
CA ASN A 115 -22.35 -54.86 21.38
C ASN A 115 -23.31 -56.01 21.80
N SER A 116 -24.37 -55.71 22.57
CA SER A 116 -25.31 -56.70 23.04
C SER A 116 -26.26 -57.17 21.94
N ILE A 117 -26.70 -56.28 21.05
CA ILE A 117 -27.59 -56.62 19.91
C ILE A 117 -26.84 -57.46 18.87
N ASN A 118 -25.58 -57.09 18.54
CA ASN A 118 -24.78 -57.82 17.56
C ASN A 118 -24.39 -59.23 18.03
N ILE A 119 -24.40 -59.51 19.33
CA ILE A 119 -24.17 -60.85 19.92
C ILE A 119 -25.44 -61.70 19.82
N LEU A 120 -26.64 -61.09 19.97
CA LEU A 120 -27.92 -61.78 19.96
C LEU A 120 -28.39 -62.13 18.56
N ASP A 121 -28.09 -61.32 17.57
CA ASP A 121 -28.45 -61.55 16.18
C ASP A 121 -27.33 -61.07 15.25
N THR A 122 -26.57 -62.02 14.68
CA THR A 122 -25.45 -61.76 13.78
C THR A 122 -25.88 -61.28 12.36
N THR A 123 -27.18 -61.38 12.03
CA THR A 123 -27.73 -60.88 10.77
C THR A 123 -28.12 -59.44 10.83
N PHE A 124 -28.39 -58.89 12.01
CA PHE A 124 -28.75 -57.52 12.26
C PHE A 124 -27.54 -56.71 12.73
N LYS A 125 -26.88 -56.01 11.79
CA LYS A 125 -25.74 -55.13 12.10
C LYS A 125 -26.23 -53.72 12.48
N PHE A 126 -26.45 -53.49 13.77
CA PHE A 126 -26.71 -52.15 14.30
C PHE A 126 -25.38 -51.44 14.56
N SER A 127 -24.97 -50.56 13.63
CA SER A 127 -23.72 -49.81 13.81
C SER A 127 -23.90 -48.60 14.71
N GLY A 128 -25.11 -47.99 14.72
CA GLY A 128 -25.39 -46.73 15.43
C GLY A 128 -24.48 -45.57 15.01
N GLU A 129 -23.87 -45.73 13.86
CA GLU A 129 -23.00 -44.72 13.27
C GLU A 129 -23.80 -43.74 12.48
N ASN A 130 -23.54 -42.45 12.77
CA ASN A 130 -24.11 -41.34 12.04
C ASN A 130 -23.03 -40.65 11.24
N LYS A 131 -23.17 -40.65 9.93
CA LYS A 131 -22.17 -40.07 8.99
C LYS A 131 -22.54 -38.63 8.67
N ILE A 132 -21.69 -37.68 9.10
CA ILE A 132 -21.82 -36.28 8.80
C ILE A 132 -21.09 -36.00 7.48
N LYS A 133 -21.81 -35.46 6.52
CA LYS A 133 -21.33 -35.19 5.18
C LYS A 133 -21.14 -33.70 4.92
N ALA A 134 -20.25 -33.38 4.00
CA ALA A 134 -20.10 -32.03 3.49
C ALA A 134 -21.41 -31.56 2.83
N ASN A 135 -21.90 -30.42 3.26
CA ASN A 135 -23.09 -29.76 2.71
C ASN A 135 -22.82 -29.00 1.41
N GLU A 136 -21.54 -28.64 1.18
CA GLU A 136 -21.06 -27.86 0.06
C GLU A 136 -19.70 -28.39 -0.42
N HIS A 137 -19.22 -27.93 -1.57
CA HIS A 137 -17.87 -28.16 -2.06
C HIS A 137 -16.98 -26.96 -1.71
N GLY A 138 -15.74 -27.20 -1.28
CA GLY A 138 -14.83 -26.13 -0.91
C GLY A 138 -13.66 -26.61 -0.06
N TYR A 139 -12.94 -25.64 0.50
CA TYR A 139 -11.81 -25.91 1.40
C TYR A 139 -12.28 -25.98 2.85
N VAL A 140 -11.81 -26.97 3.60
CA VAL A 140 -12.00 -27.03 5.06
C VAL A 140 -11.12 -25.94 5.68
N THR A 141 -11.74 -24.86 6.16
CA THR A 141 -11.01 -23.72 6.73
C THR A 141 -10.98 -23.72 8.24
N GLN A 142 -11.87 -24.48 8.89
CA GLN A 142 -11.85 -24.70 10.34
C GLN A 142 -12.22 -26.15 10.66
N LEU A 143 -11.60 -26.70 11.68
CA LEU A 143 -11.86 -28.03 12.24
C LEU A 143 -11.87 -27.88 13.76
N ASN A 144 -13.05 -28.04 14.39
CA ASN A 144 -13.24 -27.70 15.80
C ASN A 144 -13.15 -28.93 16.72
N HIS A 145 -13.27 -30.12 16.15
CA HIS A 145 -13.32 -31.36 16.91
C HIS A 145 -12.43 -32.43 16.31
N GLN A 146 -12.00 -33.36 17.13
CA GLN A 146 -11.14 -34.48 16.77
C GLN A 146 -11.76 -35.83 17.19
N THR A 147 -11.13 -36.91 16.74
CA THR A 147 -11.55 -38.26 17.12
C THR A 147 -11.51 -38.44 18.64
N GLY A 148 -12.61 -38.96 19.21
CA GLY A 148 -12.79 -39.16 20.63
C GLY A 148 -13.58 -38.07 21.35
N ASP A 149 -13.76 -36.91 20.74
CA ASP A 149 -14.54 -35.82 21.33
C ASP A 149 -16.02 -36.19 21.44
N TYR A 150 -16.64 -35.74 22.51
CA TYR A 150 -18.09 -35.80 22.69
C TYR A 150 -18.71 -34.53 22.09
N VAL A 151 -19.74 -34.69 21.26
CA VAL A 151 -20.46 -33.60 20.61
C VAL A 151 -21.96 -33.71 20.85
N GLN A 152 -22.63 -32.57 20.81
CA GLN A 152 -24.10 -32.48 20.91
C GLN A 152 -24.69 -32.13 19.54
N ASP A 153 -25.98 -32.42 19.38
CA ASP A 153 -26.74 -32.02 18.21
C ASP A 153 -26.64 -30.48 18.02
N GLY A 154 -26.27 -30.05 16.83
CA GLY A 154 -26.06 -28.64 16.47
C GLY A 154 -24.64 -28.12 16.65
N ASP A 155 -23.73 -28.86 17.34
CA ASP A 155 -22.34 -28.44 17.51
C ASP A 155 -21.65 -28.28 16.15
N GLN A 156 -20.90 -27.17 15.98
CA GLN A 156 -20.14 -26.90 14.76
C GLN A 156 -18.85 -27.72 14.73
N LEU A 157 -18.79 -28.69 13.82
CA LEU A 157 -17.65 -29.59 13.66
C LEU A 157 -16.56 -29.02 12.77
N ALA A 158 -16.96 -28.40 11.64
CA ALA A 158 -16.05 -27.83 10.66
C ALA A 158 -16.70 -26.67 9.91
N VAL A 159 -15.86 -25.87 9.24
CA VAL A 159 -16.30 -24.84 8.27
C VAL A 159 -15.70 -25.16 6.92
N ILE A 160 -16.55 -25.16 5.89
CA ILE A 160 -16.16 -25.30 4.48
C ILE A 160 -16.35 -23.95 3.83
N SER A 161 -15.29 -23.40 3.21
CA SER A 161 -15.36 -22.16 2.44
C SER A 161 -15.48 -22.49 0.95
N ASP A 162 -16.55 -22.00 0.34
CA ASP A 162 -16.82 -22.24 -1.09
C ASP A 162 -15.79 -21.50 -1.96
N ARG A 163 -15.04 -22.27 -2.74
CA ARG A 163 -14.01 -21.71 -3.66
C ARG A 163 -14.62 -20.75 -4.67
N SER A 164 -15.85 -20.99 -5.14
CA SER A 164 -16.49 -20.17 -6.17
C SER A 164 -16.87 -18.77 -5.65
N SER A 165 -16.97 -18.63 -4.34
CA SER A 165 -17.31 -17.38 -3.63
C SER A 165 -16.08 -16.54 -3.28
N PHE A 166 -14.88 -16.96 -3.71
CA PHE A 166 -13.63 -16.25 -3.40
C PHE A 166 -13.56 -14.89 -4.10
N VAL A 167 -13.26 -13.84 -3.34
CA VAL A 167 -13.19 -12.45 -3.79
C VAL A 167 -12.11 -11.69 -3.05
N PHE A 168 -11.78 -10.50 -3.53
CA PHE A 168 -11.13 -9.47 -2.73
C PHE A 168 -12.15 -8.39 -2.35
N LEU A 169 -12.15 -7.98 -1.09
CA LEU A 169 -12.93 -6.88 -0.56
C LEU A 169 -12.04 -5.63 -0.53
N LEU A 170 -12.25 -4.74 -1.50
CA LEU A 170 -11.53 -3.47 -1.58
C LEU A 170 -12.12 -2.50 -0.57
N GLN A 171 -11.28 -1.97 0.31
CA GLN A 171 -11.64 -0.94 1.29
C GLN A 171 -11.54 0.43 0.62
N LEU A 172 -12.63 0.93 0.09
CA LEU A 172 -12.68 2.18 -0.65
C LEU A 172 -13.17 3.33 0.25
N PRO A 173 -12.33 4.36 0.53
CA PRO A 173 -12.80 5.59 1.15
C PRO A 173 -13.98 6.17 0.36
N TYR A 174 -15.06 6.55 1.05
CA TYR A 174 -16.30 6.95 0.38
C TYR A 174 -16.11 8.16 -0.55
N GLU A 175 -15.18 9.05 -0.21
CA GLU A 175 -14.77 10.19 -1.06
C GLU A 175 -14.24 9.78 -2.44
N LEU A 176 -13.69 8.57 -2.56
CA LEU A 176 -13.14 8.02 -3.80
C LEU A 176 -14.16 7.19 -4.59
N ARG A 177 -15.41 7.11 -4.14
CA ARG A 177 -16.44 6.28 -4.76
C ARG A 177 -16.66 6.60 -6.25
N ALA A 178 -16.47 7.87 -6.63
CA ALA A 178 -16.63 8.32 -8.01
C ALA A 178 -15.60 7.70 -8.99
N TYR A 179 -14.48 7.19 -8.50
CA TYR A 179 -13.41 6.61 -9.32
C TYR A 179 -13.55 5.10 -9.53
N VAL A 180 -14.48 4.43 -8.84
CA VAL A 180 -14.71 2.99 -9.00
C VAL A 180 -16.14 2.76 -9.50
N ARG A 181 -16.27 2.10 -10.65
CA ARG A 181 -17.54 1.76 -11.28
C ARG A 181 -17.75 0.25 -11.28
N ASP A 182 -18.99 -0.17 -11.26
CA ASP A 182 -19.33 -1.58 -11.42
C ASP A 182 -18.90 -2.07 -12.82
N GLY A 183 -18.32 -3.26 -12.88
CA GLY A 183 -17.72 -3.82 -14.09
C GLY A 183 -16.30 -3.34 -14.38
N GLN A 184 -15.75 -2.41 -13.61
CA GLN A 184 -14.39 -1.91 -13.79
C GLN A 184 -13.36 -2.96 -13.38
N ASP A 185 -12.31 -3.09 -14.19
CA ASP A 185 -11.16 -3.90 -13.87
C ASP A 185 -10.19 -3.12 -12.96
N VAL A 186 -9.74 -3.76 -11.88
CA VAL A 186 -8.83 -3.21 -10.87
C VAL A 186 -7.61 -4.10 -10.81
N GLN A 187 -6.42 -3.53 -10.94
CA GLN A 187 -5.18 -4.28 -10.80
C GLN A 187 -4.89 -4.55 -9.32
N LEU A 188 -4.71 -5.82 -8.98
CA LEU A 188 -4.30 -6.29 -7.67
C LEU A 188 -2.84 -6.73 -7.70
N THR A 189 -2.09 -6.37 -6.67
CA THR A 189 -0.72 -6.85 -6.45
C THR A 189 -0.65 -7.51 -5.09
N LEU A 190 -0.37 -8.81 -5.07
CA LEU A 190 -0.21 -9.59 -3.85
C LEU A 190 1.13 -9.27 -3.15
N PRO A 191 1.31 -9.61 -1.87
CA PRO A 191 2.56 -9.38 -1.15
C PRO A 191 3.78 -10.09 -1.75
N ASP A 192 3.57 -11.20 -2.46
CA ASP A 192 4.62 -11.95 -3.18
C ASP A 192 4.99 -11.30 -4.53
N GLY A 193 4.37 -10.16 -4.89
CA GLY A 193 4.57 -9.48 -6.16
C GLY A 193 3.69 -10.01 -7.31
N THR A 194 2.90 -11.06 -7.10
CA THR A 194 1.97 -11.58 -8.11
C THR A 194 0.93 -10.52 -8.46
N LYS A 195 0.77 -10.26 -9.75
CA LYS A 195 -0.22 -9.32 -10.29
C LYS A 195 -1.40 -10.08 -10.85
N MET A 196 -2.61 -9.61 -10.55
CA MET A 196 -3.85 -10.15 -11.09
C MET A 196 -4.87 -9.03 -11.31
N THR A 197 -5.92 -9.33 -12.04
CA THR A 197 -7.02 -8.40 -12.28
C THR A 197 -8.25 -8.86 -11.50
N GLY A 198 -8.82 -7.95 -10.72
CA GLY A 198 -10.11 -8.11 -10.08
C GLY A 198 -11.15 -7.25 -10.79
N ARG A 199 -12.34 -7.80 -11.02
CA ARG A 199 -13.46 -7.05 -11.56
C ARG A 199 -14.40 -6.61 -10.46
N ALA A 200 -14.66 -5.30 -10.35
CA ALA A 200 -15.64 -4.75 -9.41
C ALA A 200 -17.05 -5.22 -9.81
N THR A 201 -17.74 -5.95 -8.93
CA THR A 201 -19.05 -6.54 -9.23
C THR A 201 -20.16 -5.89 -8.43
N SER A 202 -19.92 -5.57 -7.17
CA SER A 202 -20.92 -4.96 -6.30
C SER A 202 -20.25 -4.18 -5.19
N SER A 203 -20.97 -3.24 -4.61
CA SER A 203 -20.58 -2.50 -3.41
C SER A 203 -21.45 -2.92 -2.24
N MET A 204 -20.86 -3.11 -1.07
CA MET A 204 -21.60 -3.37 0.16
C MET A 204 -22.46 -2.14 0.49
N PRO A 205 -23.72 -2.33 0.95
CA PRO A 205 -24.62 -1.20 1.25
C PRO A 205 -24.24 -0.44 2.52
N SER A 206 -23.28 -0.96 3.30
CA SER A 206 -22.82 -0.38 4.55
C SER A 206 -21.42 0.23 4.39
N VAL A 207 -21.13 1.23 5.22
CA VAL A 207 -19.82 1.87 5.36
C VAL A 207 -19.29 1.54 6.75
N ASP A 208 -18.00 1.25 6.86
CA ASP A 208 -17.32 1.14 8.14
C ASP A 208 -17.37 2.49 8.86
N THR A 209 -17.87 2.50 10.09
CA THR A 209 -18.14 3.75 10.83
C THR A 209 -16.87 4.44 11.32
N VAL A 210 -15.78 3.72 11.48
CA VAL A 210 -14.49 4.25 11.96
C VAL A 210 -13.64 4.72 10.77
N ALA A 211 -13.46 3.85 9.79
CA ALA A 211 -12.58 4.13 8.64
C ALA A 211 -13.29 4.91 7.53
N GLN A 212 -14.64 5.07 7.58
CA GLN A 212 -15.45 5.68 6.52
C GLN A 212 -15.20 5.07 5.14
N THR A 213 -14.95 3.75 5.12
CA THR A 213 -14.70 2.99 3.90
C THR A 213 -15.91 2.13 3.52
N GLN A 214 -16.17 2.03 2.24
CA GLN A 214 -17.14 1.11 1.66
C GLN A 214 -16.39 -0.09 1.06
N SER A 215 -16.84 -1.30 1.36
CA SER A 215 -16.27 -2.52 0.77
C SER A 215 -16.83 -2.74 -0.63
N ILE A 216 -15.93 -2.83 -1.62
CA ILE A 216 -16.26 -3.18 -2.99
C ILE A 216 -15.82 -4.62 -3.25
N VAL A 217 -16.71 -5.43 -3.78
CA VAL A 217 -16.42 -6.83 -4.11
C VAL A 217 -15.67 -6.90 -5.44
N LEU A 218 -14.43 -7.37 -5.40
CA LEU A 218 -13.62 -7.62 -6.60
C LEU A 218 -13.59 -9.13 -6.86
N LYS A 219 -14.28 -9.57 -7.90
CA LYS A 219 -14.19 -10.97 -8.36
C LYS A 219 -12.90 -11.19 -9.12
N VAL A 220 -12.18 -12.23 -8.76
CA VAL A 220 -10.90 -12.61 -9.36
C VAL A 220 -10.95 -14.04 -9.89
N ASN A 221 -10.16 -14.31 -10.93
CA ASN A 221 -9.90 -15.66 -11.38
C ASN A 221 -8.44 -15.98 -11.04
N SER A 222 -8.24 -17.03 -10.26
CA SER A 222 -6.90 -17.52 -9.91
C SER A 222 -6.85 -19.03 -10.04
N ASP A 223 -5.82 -19.52 -10.73
CA ASP A 223 -5.56 -20.96 -10.84
C ASP A 223 -4.91 -21.50 -9.56
N LYS A 224 -4.25 -20.62 -8.78
CA LYS A 224 -3.62 -20.98 -7.52
C LYS A 224 -4.54 -20.63 -6.35
N PRO A 225 -4.59 -21.46 -5.31
CA PRO A 225 -5.31 -21.11 -4.09
C PRO A 225 -4.64 -19.90 -3.43
N ILE A 226 -5.45 -18.90 -3.13
CA ILE A 226 -5.03 -17.70 -2.39
C ILE A 226 -5.59 -17.83 -0.97
N PRO A 227 -4.77 -17.65 0.08
CA PRO A 227 -5.25 -17.69 1.45
C PRO A 227 -6.32 -16.65 1.73
N GLU A 228 -7.27 -16.94 2.62
CA GLU A 228 -8.22 -15.97 3.17
C GLU A 228 -7.46 -14.95 4.04
N ASN A 229 -7.97 -13.72 4.13
CA ASN A 229 -7.40 -12.59 4.88
C ASN A 229 -6.04 -12.09 4.37
N LEU A 230 -5.65 -12.46 3.16
CA LEU A 230 -4.46 -11.88 2.52
C LEU A 230 -4.77 -10.45 2.05
N VAL A 231 -3.89 -9.51 2.40
CA VAL A 231 -4.03 -8.12 1.97
C VAL A 231 -3.23 -7.89 0.68
N ALA A 232 -3.93 -7.50 -0.37
CA ALA A 232 -3.37 -7.09 -1.65
C ALA A 232 -3.46 -5.57 -1.82
N LYS A 233 -2.56 -5.00 -2.64
CA LYS A 233 -2.68 -3.61 -3.11
C LYS A 233 -3.56 -3.57 -4.34
N ALA A 234 -4.64 -2.82 -4.26
CA ALA A 234 -5.56 -2.56 -5.38
C ALA A 234 -5.27 -1.17 -5.96
N ARG A 235 -4.96 -1.12 -7.24
CA ARG A 235 -4.63 0.11 -7.95
C ARG A 235 -5.85 0.66 -8.68
N ILE A 236 -6.27 1.87 -8.32
CA ILE A 236 -7.40 2.57 -8.91
C ILE A 236 -6.90 3.78 -9.68
N ILE A 237 -7.39 3.94 -10.89
CA ILE A 237 -7.07 5.09 -11.73
C ILE A 237 -7.99 6.26 -11.34
N LYS A 238 -7.41 7.37 -10.85
CA LYS A 238 -8.10 8.63 -10.57
C LYS A 238 -8.32 9.45 -11.82
N SER A 239 -7.27 9.57 -12.63
CA SER A 239 -7.36 10.26 -13.92
C SER A 239 -6.35 9.68 -14.91
N ALA A 240 -6.71 9.70 -16.17
CA ALA A 240 -5.82 9.36 -17.26
C ALA A 240 -5.93 10.44 -18.34
N LYS A 241 -4.80 10.93 -18.79
CA LYS A 241 -4.71 11.88 -19.91
C LYS A 241 -3.73 11.35 -20.94
N ASN A 242 -4.15 11.34 -22.18
CA ASN A 242 -3.33 10.98 -23.32
C ASN A 242 -2.66 12.22 -23.92
N ASN A 243 -1.50 12.03 -24.55
CA ASN A 243 -0.76 13.08 -25.25
C ASN A 243 -0.52 14.32 -24.38
N THR A 244 0.03 14.07 -23.19
CA THR A 244 0.25 15.12 -22.19
C THR A 244 1.73 15.48 -22.16
N ALA A 245 2.02 16.77 -22.40
CA ALA A 245 3.36 17.31 -22.26
C ALA A 245 3.84 17.16 -20.81
N SER A 246 4.86 16.39 -20.59
CA SER A 246 5.33 16.05 -19.23
C SER A 246 6.85 16.14 -19.10
N LEU A 247 7.30 16.48 -17.90
CA LEU A 247 8.70 16.54 -17.49
C LEU A 247 8.94 15.66 -16.26
N PRO A 248 10.17 15.17 -16.04
CA PRO A 248 10.55 14.56 -14.78
C PRO A 248 10.34 15.52 -13.61
N LYS A 249 9.92 15.03 -12.45
CA LYS A 249 9.74 15.84 -11.22
C LYS A 249 11.01 16.61 -10.86
N SER A 250 12.18 16.02 -11.08
CA SER A 250 13.49 16.64 -10.82
C SER A 250 13.79 17.89 -11.68
N ALA A 251 13.11 18.06 -12.81
CA ALA A 251 13.23 19.25 -13.65
C ALA A 251 12.42 20.44 -13.11
N ILE A 252 11.47 20.21 -12.21
CA ILE A 252 10.55 21.24 -11.70
C ILE A 252 11.02 21.71 -10.34
N LEU A 253 11.28 23.00 -10.26
CA LEU A 253 11.69 23.69 -9.06
C LEU A 253 10.52 24.46 -8.46
N SER A 254 10.58 24.74 -7.16
CA SER A 254 9.56 25.53 -6.47
C SER A 254 10.20 26.48 -5.46
N ASN A 255 9.44 27.51 -5.08
CA ASN A 255 9.76 28.32 -3.90
C ASN A 255 9.56 27.49 -2.61
N GLU A 256 10.00 28.00 -1.46
CA GLU A 256 9.88 27.35 -0.15
C GLU A 256 8.43 27.02 0.23
N THR A 257 7.49 27.87 -0.18
CA THR A 257 6.05 27.69 0.10
C THR A 257 5.34 26.80 -0.92
N GLN A 258 6.04 26.33 -1.97
CA GLN A 258 5.49 25.50 -3.07
C GLN A 258 4.27 26.14 -3.77
N THR A 259 4.24 27.46 -3.82
CA THR A 259 3.17 28.21 -4.51
C THR A 259 3.55 28.60 -5.93
N GLU A 260 4.84 28.67 -6.22
CA GLU A 260 5.38 28.99 -7.54
C GLU A 260 6.30 27.87 -8.03
N PHE A 261 6.13 27.52 -9.30
CA PHE A 261 6.89 26.46 -9.94
C PHE A 261 7.55 26.99 -11.21
N TRP A 262 8.78 26.55 -11.44
CA TRP A 262 9.51 26.90 -12.66
C TRP A 262 10.43 25.77 -13.11
N VAL A 263 10.91 25.89 -14.33
CA VAL A 263 11.96 25.03 -14.88
C VAL A 263 13.10 25.91 -15.39
N MET A 264 14.29 25.35 -15.50
CA MET A 264 15.42 26.01 -16.16
C MET A 264 15.49 25.54 -17.60
N LYS A 265 15.04 26.40 -18.52
CA LYS A 265 15.04 26.15 -19.96
C LYS A 265 16.32 26.67 -20.61
N LEU A 266 16.95 25.87 -21.44
CA LEU A 266 18.07 26.32 -22.25
C LEU A 266 17.58 27.18 -23.45
N ILE A 267 18.10 28.38 -23.55
CA ILE A 267 17.90 29.26 -24.71
C ILE A 267 19.01 29.12 -25.75
N ASP A 268 20.19 28.73 -25.28
CA ASP A 268 21.36 28.37 -26.09
C ASP A 268 22.15 27.23 -25.39
N PRO A 269 23.18 26.60 -26.00
CA PRO A 269 23.90 25.47 -25.41
C PRO A 269 24.59 25.77 -24.07
N THR A 270 24.73 27.01 -23.67
CA THR A 270 25.46 27.45 -22.48
C THR A 270 24.66 28.31 -21.51
N THR A 271 23.44 28.71 -21.88
CA THR A 271 22.63 29.65 -21.10
C THR A 271 21.25 29.05 -20.78
N ALA A 272 20.94 28.98 -19.48
CA ALA A 272 19.64 28.58 -18.99
C ALA A 272 18.88 29.77 -18.42
N VAL A 273 17.57 29.79 -18.61
CA VAL A 273 16.66 30.84 -18.12
C VAL A 273 15.52 30.20 -17.34
N LYS A 274 15.21 30.79 -16.17
CA LYS A 274 14.07 30.46 -15.33
C LYS A 274 12.78 30.72 -16.10
N THR A 275 12.01 29.67 -16.28
CA THR A 275 10.72 29.74 -17.01
C THR A 275 9.62 29.29 -16.05
N PRO A 276 8.71 30.19 -15.61
CA PRO A 276 7.58 29.82 -14.77
C PRO A 276 6.69 28.79 -15.45
N VAL A 277 6.21 27.81 -14.70
CA VAL A 277 5.33 26.75 -15.23
C VAL A 277 4.11 26.55 -14.35
N LYS A 278 3.00 26.20 -14.99
CA LYS A 278 1.80 25.72 -14.32
C LYS A 278 1.76 24.20 -14.46
N LYS A 279 1.87 23.50 -13.32
CA LYS A 279 1.81 22.04 -13.29
C LYS A 279 0.36 21.54 -13.30
N GLY A 280 0.16 20.37 -13.90
CA GLY A 280 -1.09 19.63 -13.93
C GLY A 280 -1.00 18.38 -13.06
N ILE A 281 -1.34 17.23 -13.64
CA ILE A 281 -1.32 15.93 -12.96
C ILE A 281 0.13 15.51 -12.67
N GLU A 282 0.33 14.91 -11.49
CA GLU A 282 1.57 14.23 -11.15
C GLU A 282 1.35 12.71 -11.20
N ALA A 283 2.16 12.00 -11.96
CA ALA A 283 2.06 10.55 -12.10
C ALA A 283 3.46 9.91 -12.06
N GLY A 284 3.70 9.08 -11.05
CA GLY A 284 5.01 8.46 -10.84
C GLY A 284 6.10 9.50 -10.63
N ASP A 285 7.11 9.51 -11.53
CA ASP A 285 8.25 10.44 -11.55
C ASP A 285 8.05 11.64 -12.48
N ARG A 286 6.88 11.76 -13.09
CA ARG A 286 6.59 12.81 -14.08
C ARG A 286 5.47 13.75 -13.63
N VAL A 287 5.53 14.98 -14.18
CA VAL A 287 4.54 16.04 -13.95
C VAL A 287 4.10 16.61 -15.28
N GLU A 288 2.79 16.75 -15.44
CA GLU A 288 2.17 17.44 -16.57
C GLU A 288 2.47 18.94 -16.51
N ILE A 289 2.82 19.54 -17.66
CA ILE A 289 2.99 20.98 -17.80
C ILE A 289 1.82 21.54 -18.60
N LEU A 290 0.99 22.34 -17.94
CA LEU A 290 -0.18 22.98 -18.54
C LEU A 290 0.19 24.24 -19.32
N SER A 291 1.17 24.99 -18.81
CA SER A 291 1.71 26.18 -19.45
C SER A 291 3.13 26.49 -18.96
N PRO A 292 3.99 27.11 -19.77
CA PRO A 292 3.82 27.40 -21.18
C PRO A 292 3.82 26.13 -22.04
N LYS A 293 3.44 26.21 -23.30
CA LYS A 293 3.62 25.10 -24.23
C LYS A 293 5.09 25.04 -24.63
N PHE A 294 5.71 23.92 -24.36
CA PHE A 294 7.07 23.61 -24.79
C PHE A 294 7.03 22.86 -26.12
N SER A 295 8.06 23.09 -26.95
CA SER A 295 8.30 22.29 -28.15
C SER A 295 9.12 21.02 -27.80
N ALA A 296 9.07 20.01 -28.66
CA ALA A 296 9.88 18.79 -28.50
C ALA A 296 11.40 19.07 -28.57
N GLN A 297 11.80 20.25 -29.06
CA GLN A 297 13.21 20.67 -29.18
C GLN A 297 13.70 21.45 -27.95
N ASP A 298 12.78 21.91 -27.09
CA ASP A 298 13.13 22.62 -25.86
C ASP A 298 13.88 21.73 -24.91
N LYS A 299 15.08 22.13 -24.50
CA LYS A 299 15.90 21.43 -23.54
C LYS A 299 15.69 22.01 -22.14
N ILE A 300 15.31 21.18 -21.23
CA ILE A 300 15.03 21.55 -19.83
C ILE A 300 16.06 20.84 -18.93
N ILE A 301 16.62 21.56 -17.97
CA ILE A 301 17.61 21.02 -17.03
C ILE A 301 16.91 20.12 -16.03
N VAL A 302 17.51 18.95 -15.76
CA VAL A 302 17.00 17.93 -14.82
C VAL A 302 17.86 17.87 -13.55
N THR A 303 19.19 17.97 -13.70
CA THR A 303 20.12 17.97 -12.56
C THR A 303 21.06 19.18 -12.63
N GLY A 304 21.52 19.66 -11.48
CA GLY A 304 22.31 20.89 -11.39
C GLY A 304 21.47 22.18 -11.56
N ASN A 305 20.14 22.05 -11.51
CA ASN A 305 19.19 23.15 -11.66
C ASN A 305 18.94 23.92 -10.34
N TYR A 306 19.26 23.33 -9.20
CA TYR A 306 19.01 23.95 -7.90
C TYR A 306 20.01 25.08 -7.63
N GLY A 307 19.52 26.21 -7.12
CA GLY A 307 20.36 27.37 -6.77
C GLY A 307 20.89 28.17 -7.95
N LEU A 308 20.46 27.88 -9.17
CA LEU A 308 20.79 28.71 -10.34
C LEU A 308 20.07 30.06 -10.27
N ALA A 309 20.76 31.12 -10.70
CA ALA A 309 20.14 32.42 -10.89
C ALA A 309 19.10 32.37 -12.02
N ASP A 310 18.24 33.37 -12.09
CA ASP A 310 17.16 33.47 -13.13
C ASP A 310 17.71 33.34 -14.56
N THR A 311 18.97 33.76 -14.76
CA THR A 311 19.78 33.48 -15.98
C THR A 311 21.15 32.97 -15.54
N ALA A 312 21.49 31.77 -15.93
CA ALA A 312 22.73 31.10 -15.49
C ALA A 312 23.53 30.54 -16.67
N LYS A 313 24.87 30.60 -16.57
CA LYS A 313 25.76 29.89 -17.48
C LYS A 313 25.93 28.45 -16.99
N VAL A 314 25.74 27.51 -17.93
CA VAL A 314 25.74 26.08 -17.64
C VAL A 314 26.57 25.32 -18.69
N LYS A 315 27.02 24.12 -18.32
CA LYS A 315 27.68 23.17 -19.22
C LYS A 315 26.93 21.86 -19.20
N ILE A 316 26.41 21.49 -20.38
CA ILE A 316 25.70 20.19 -20.51
C ILE A 316 26.71 19.08 -20.37
N MET A 317 26.45 18.16 -19.43
CA MET A 317 27.17 16.89 -19.33
C MET A 317 26.49 15.88 -20.24
N GLN A 318 27.30 15.10 -20.96
CA GLN A 318 26.82 13.97 -21.78
C GLN A 318 26.57 12.75 -20.89
#